data_d56f30022a85c03a8f0623e81eafa99b
#
_entry.id   d56f30022a85c03a8f0623e81eafa99b
#
_cell.length_a   1.000
_cell.length_b   1.000
_cell.length_c   1.000
_cell.angle_alpha   90.00
_cell.angle_beta   90.00
_cell.angle_gamma   90.00
#
_symmetry.space_group_name_H-M   'P 1'
#
loop_
_entity.id
_entity.type
_entity.pdbx_description
1 polymer ?
#
loop_
_entity_poly.entity_id
_entity_poly.type
_entity_poly.pdbx_seq_one_letter_code
_entity_poly.pdbx_strand_id
1 'polypeptide(L)'
;MIKLTEINENNWLKAASLKVNDDQRGFLDSALGIIARGYAYRNYNPKVIGIANDDTLVGLALVKDMDEEPACYDIQQFMIDKGYQNKGFGTQALKLILSELEKEGKYNCAEVCVKMADTAAIHVYEKTGFVDTGYIDDQLPDCLNLMYYFKK
;
A
#
# COMPACT_ATOMS: atom_id res chain seq x y z
N MET A 1 13.72 -13.80 -0.59
CA MET A 1 13.88 -12.41 -1.07
C MET A 1 12.53 -11.86 -1.49
N ILE A 2 12.21 -10.66 -1.04
CA ILE A 2 10.95 -10.01 -1.39
C ILE A 2 11.01 -9.49 -2.82
N LYS A 3 9.95 -9.75 -3.57
CA LYS A 3 9.76 -9.23 -4.93
C LYS A 3 8.30 -8.84 -5.14
N LEU A 4 8.07 -7.95 -6.10
CA LEU A 4 6.72 -7.56 -6.51
C LEU A 4 6.29 -8.42 -7.70
N THR A 5 5.01 -8.75 -7.74
CA THR A 5 4.44 -9.56 -8.82
C THR A 5 3.07 -9.02 -9.21
N GLU A 6 2.68 -9.25 -10.46
CA GLU A 6 1.37 -8.89 -10.96
C GLU A 6 0.31 -9.87 -10.43
N ILE A 7 -0.88 -9.36 -10.11
CA ILE A 7 -2.02 -10.21 -9.78
C ILE A 7 -2.78 -10.49 -11.08
N ASN A 8 -3.00 -11.77 -11.38
CA ASN A 8 -3.58 -12.23 -12.65
C ASN A 8 -4.45 -13.47 -12.43
N GLU A 9 -4.90 -14.10 -13.52
CA GLU A 9 -5.76 -15.27 -13.47
C GLU A 9 -5.13 -16.48 -12.79
N ASN A 10 -3.79 -16.52 -12.67
CA ASN A 10 -3.06 -17.66 -12.10
C ASN A 10 -2.86 -17.55 -10.59
N ASN A 11 -2.94 -16.35 -10.01
CA ASN A 11 -2.61 -16.14 -8.59
C ASN A 11 -3.66 -15.36 -7.79
N TRP A 12 -4.73 -14.86 -8.41
CA TRP A 12 -5.70 -14.01 -7.72
C TRP A 12 -6.45 -14.73 -6.58
N LEU A 13 -6.70 -16.03 -6.72
CA LEU A 13 -7.35 -16.80 -5.65
C LEU A 13 -6.45 -16.89 -4.42
N LYS A 14 -5.17 -17.12 -4.64
CA LYS A 14 -4.18 -17.12 -3.54
C LYS A 14 -4.09 -15.73 -2.90
N ALA A 15 -4.05 -14.68 -3.72
CA ALA A 15 -4.04 -13.30 -3.23
C ALA A 15 -5.29 -13.01 -2.39
N ALA A 16 -6.47 -13.42 -2.86
CA ALA A 16 -7.73 -13.20 -2.15
C ALA A 16 -7.81 -13.92 -0.81
N SER A 17 -6.99 -14.96 -0.59
CA SER A 17 -6.95 -15.72 0.66
C SER A 17 -6.07 -15.06 1.74
N LEU A 18 -5.31 -14.03 1.43
CA LEU A 18 -4.45 -13.34 2.40
C LEU A 18 -5.30 -12.62 3.44
N LYS A 19 -4.85 -12.62 4.68
CA LYS A 19 -5.59 -12.02 5.81
C LYS A 19 -4.64 -11.36 6.79
N VAL A 20 -5.03 -10.17 7.28
CA VAL A 20 -4.36 -9.53 8.41
C VAL A 20 -4.89 -10.11 9.73
N ASN A 21 -4.25 -9.77 10.85
CA ASN A 21 -4.75 -10.11 12.18
C ASN A 21 -6.13 -9.48 12.42
N ASP A 22 -6.92 -10.10 13.28
CA ASP A 22 -8.30 -9.65 13.55
C ASP A 22 -8.37 -8.19 14.04
N ASP A 23 -7.39 -7.77 14.83
CA ASP A 23 -7.31 -6.39 15.34
C ASP A 23 -6.91 -5.37 14.27
N GLN A 24 -6.51 -5.82 13.09
CA GLN A 24 -6.11 -4.96 11.96
C GLN A 24 -7.22 -4.84 10.90
N ARG A 25 -8.28 -5.61 10.99
CA ARG A 25 -9.34 -5.65 9.97
C ARG A 25 -10.04 -4.32 9.74
N GLY A 26 -10.10 -3.46 10.76
CA GLY A 26 -10.71 -2.15 10.65
C GLY A 26 -9.85 -1.11 9.93
N PHE A 27 -8.59 -1.43 9.61
CA PHE A 27 -7.63 -0.46 9.08
C PHE A 27 -7.55 -0.45 7.55
N LEU A 28 -7.99 -1.52 6.91
CA LEU A 28 -7.91 -1.67 5.45
C LEU A 28 -9.02 -2.62 4.96
N ASP A 29 -9.16 -2.71 3.65
CA ASP A 29 -10.13 -3.60 3.03
C ASP A 29 -9.64 -5.06 3.10
N SER A 30 -10.54 -6.02 2.87
CA SER A 30 -10.16 -7.40 2.67
C SER A 30 -9.28 -7.55 1.41
N ALA A 31 -8.52 -8.64 1.32
CA ALA A 31 -7.70 -8.89 0.14
C ALA A 31 -8.55 -8.92 -1.14
N LEU A 32 -9.73 -9.57 -1.09
CA LEU A 32 -10.64 -9.57 -2.23
C LEU A 32 -11.14 -8.16 -2.56
N GLY A 33 -11.44 -7.36 -1.55
CA GLY A 33 -11.83 -5.96 -1.73
C GLY A 33 -10.73 -5.12 -2.36
N ILE A 34 -9.47 -5.35 -1.97
CA ILE A 34 -8.32 -4.67 -2.58
C ILE A 34 -8.25 -4.98 -4.08
N ILE A 35 -8.40 -6.25 -4.45
CA ILE A 35 -8.41 -6.67 -5.87
C ILE A 35 -9.56 -6.01 -6.61
N ALA A 36 -10.76 -6.00 -6.03
CA ALA A 36 -11.94 -5.37 -6.63
C ALA A 36 -11.76 -3.87 -6.85
N ARG A 37 -11.06 -3.19 -5.95
CA ARG A 37 -10.75 -1.75 -6.08
C ARG A 37 -9.91 -1.47 -7.31
N GLY A 38 -9.05 -2.40 -7.74
CA GLY A 38 -8.30 -2.28 -8.97
C GLY A 38 -9.21 -2.10 -10.19
N TYR A 39 -10.33 -2.79 -10.23
CA TYR A 39 -11.34 -2.58 -11.26
C TYR A 39 -12.16 -1.31 -11.03
N ALA A 40 -12.60 -1.08 -9.79
CA ALA A 40 -13.42 0.09 -9.45
C ALA A 40 -12.71 1.41 -9.77
N TYR A 41 -11.40 1.47 -9.54
CA TYR A 41 -10.59 2.66 -9.81
C TYR A 41 -9.85 2.60 -11.15
N ARG A 42 -10.36 1.81 -12.11
CA ARG A 42 -9.66 1.56 -13.39
C ARG A 42 -9.32 2.82 -14.17
N ASN A 43 -10.02 3.93 -13.93
CA ASN A 43 -9.76 5.19 -14.61
C ASN A 43 -8.62 6.00 -13.97
N TYR A 44 -8.08 5.53 -12.83
CA TYR A 44 -7.02 6.20 -12.08
C TYR A 44 -5.68 5.45 -12.15
N ASN A 45 -5.48 4.71 -13.23
CA ASN A 45 -4.23 3.96 -13.48
C ASN A 45 -3.83 3.07 -12.29
N PRO A 46 -4.72 2.17 -11.81
CA PRO A 46 -4.45 1.37 -10.63
C PRO A 46 -3.43 0.27 -10.90
N LYS A 47 -2.64 -0.03 -9.89
CA LYS A 47 -1.71 -1.16 -9.87
C LYS A 47 -2.06 -2.02 -8.68
N VAL A 48 -2.56 -3.24 -8.91
CA VAL A 48 -2.77 -4.24 -7.87
C VAL A 48 -1.51 -5.09 -7.82
N ILE A 49 -0.76 -4.94 -6.74
CA ILE A 49 0.60 -5.46 -6.63
C ILE A 49 0.63 -6.60 -5.64
N GLY A 50 1.07 -7.78 -6.08
CA GLY A 50 1.37 -8.89 -5.19
C GLY A 50 2.76 -8.72 -4.59
N ILE A 51 2.89 -9.07 -3.31
CA ILE A 51 4.16 -9.07 -2.59
C ILE A 51 4.50 -10.53 -2.32
N ALA A 52 5.64 -10.98 -2.81
CA ALA A 52 6.06 -12.37 -2.68
C ALA A 52 7.41 -12.46 -1.97
N ASN A 53 7.54 -13.46 -1.11
CA ASN A 53 8.82 -13.90 -0.59
C ASN A 53 9.21 -15.15 -1.35
N ASP A 54 10.20 -15.04 -2.22
CA ASP A 54 10.51 -16.04 -3.24
C ASP A 54 9.24 -16.31 -4.07
N ASP A 55 8.71 -17.53 -4.05
CA ASP A 55 7.52 -17.89 -4.82
C ASP A 55 6.22 -17.86 -4.00
N THR A 56 6.29 -17.44 -2.74
CA THR A 56 5.13 -17.42 -1.84
C THR A 56 4.54 -16.03 -1.72
N LEU A 57 3.27 -15.89 -2.07
CA LEU A 57 2.55 -14.63 -1.91
C LEU A 57 2.36 -14.36 -0.41
N VAL A 58 2.82 -13.19 0.05
CA VAL A 58 2.78 -12.81 1.48
C VAL A 58 2.04 -11.50 1.73
N GLY A 59 1.72 -10.74 0.68
CA GLY A 59 1.04 -9.47 0.84
C GLY A 59 0.44 -8.95 -0.45
N LEU A 60 -0.21 -7.80 -0.33
CA LEU A 60 -0.95 -7.18 -1.42
C LEU A 60 -0.96 -5.66 -1.23
N ALA A 61 -0.88 -4.93 -2.33
CA ALA A 61 -0.96 -3.48 -2.31
C ALA A 61 -1.79 -2.97 -3.48
N LEU A 62 -2.39 -1.80 -3.31
CA LEU A 62 -3.06 -1.06 -4.37
C LEU A 62 -2.48 0.34 -4.42
N VAL A 63 -1.95 0.71 -5.57
CA VAL A 63 -1.46 2.06 -5.85
C VAL A 63 -2.26 2.61 -7.03
N LYS A 64 -2.72 3.84 -6.93
CA LYS A 64 -3.43 4.51 -8.02
C LYS A 64 -3.00 5.96 -8.11
N ASP A 65 -3.39 6.63 -9.19
CA ASP A 65 -3.16 8.06 -9.32
C ASP A 65 -4.14 8.85 -8.45
N MET A 66 -3.67 9.96 -7.90
CA MET A 66 -4.49 10.96 -7.25
C MET A 66 -4.29 12.27 -8.00
N ASP A 67 -5.35 12.78 -8.62
CA ASP A 67 -5.31 13.99 -9.44
C ASP A 67 -5.71 15.26 -8.68
N GLU A 68 -5.85 15.17 -7.36
CA GLU A 68 -6.04 16.32 -6.47
C GLU A 68 -4.70 17.00 -6.20
N GLU A 69 -4.76 18.28 -5.81
CA GLU A 69 -3.54 19.01 -5.46
C GLU A 69 -3.06 18.67 -4.04
N PRO A 70 -1.80 18.28 -3.84
CA PRO A 70 -0.81 18.01 -4.90
C PRO A 70 -1.06 16.65 -5.56
N ALA A 71 -0.93 16.59 -6.89
CA ALA A 71 -1.02 15.34 -7.62
C ALA A 71 0.09 14.39 -7.18
N CYS A 72 -0.26 13.15 -6.89
CA CYS A 72 0.69 12.17 -6.34
C CYS A 72 0.22 10.75 -6.62
N TYR A 73 1.09 9.78 -6.30
CA TYR A 73 0.67 8.39 -6.18
C TYR A 73 -0.08 8.19 -4.87
N ASP A 74 -1.21 7.52 -4.91
CA ASP A 74 -1.97 7.13 -3.74
C ASP A 74 -1.71 5.64 -3.46
N ILE A 75 -0.95 5.35 -2.41
CA ILE A 75 -0.79 3.98 -1.91
C ILE A 75 -2.01 3.72 -1.03
N GLN A 76 -3.11 3.32 -1.67
CA GLN A 76 -4.40 3.27 -1.02
C GLN A 76 -4.58 2.09 -0.09
N GLN A 77 -3.99 0.93 -0.44
CA GLN A 77 -4.06 -0.28 0.36
C GLN A 77 -2.69 -0.94 0.38
N PHE A 78 -2.31 -1.45 1.54
CA PHE A 78 -1.03 -2.13 1.72
C PHE A 78 -1.19 -3.11 2.89
N MET A 79 -0.94 -4.40 2.64
CA MET A 79 -1.06 -5.41 3.69
C MET A 79 0.00 -6.50 3.57
N ILE A 80 0.40 -7.03 4.71
CA ILE A 80 1.17 -8.28 4.81
C ILE A 80 0.29 -9.28 5.56
N ASP A 81 0.19 -10.49 5.03
CA ASP A 81 -0.57 -11.56 5.64
C ASP A 81 -0.10 -11.84 7.07
N LYS A 82 -1.04 -12.15 7.96
CA LYS A 82 -0.78 -12.35 9.39
C LYS A 82 0.31 -13.39 9.68
N GLY A 83 0.46 -14.37 8.80
CA GLY A 83 1.48 -15.41 8.96
C GLY A 83 2.90 -14.94 8.64
N TYR A 84 3.05 -13.75 8.06
CA TYR A 84 4.33 -13.25 7.55
C TYR A 84 4.69 -11.87 8.10
N GLN A 85 3.95 -11.37 9.07
CA GLN A 85 4.23 -10.08 9.71
C GLN A 85 5.43 -10.18 10.66
N ASN A 86 6.00 -9.03 11.03
CA ASN A 86 7.14 -8.90 11.95
C ASN A 86 8.42 -9.59 11.45
N LYS A 87 8.59 -9.71 10.13
CA LYS A 87 9.78 -10.28 9.49
C LYS A 87 10.51 -9.25 8.60
N GLY A 88 10.06 -7.99 8.62
CA GLY A 88 10.63 -6.93 7.78
C GLY A 88 10.13 -6.93 6.34
N PHE A 89 9.20 -7.79 5.98
CA PHE A 89 8.69 -7.89 4.60
C PHE A 89 7.94 -6.63 4.17
N GLY A 90 7.16 -6.03 5.07
CA GLY A 90 6.44 -4.79 4.77
C GLY A 90 7.37 -3.65 4.38
N THR A 91 8.43 -3.45 5.15
CA THR A 91 9.41 -2.41 4.86
C THR A 91 10.13 -2.67 3.53
N GLN A 92 10.52 -3.91 3.28
CA GLN A 92 11.18 -4.29 2.02
C GLN A 92 10.26 -4.08 0.83
N ALA A 93 9.00 -4.52 0.93
CA ALA A 93 8.01 -4.37 -0.13
C ALA A 93 7.72 -2.90 -0.42
N LEU A 94 7.55 -2.09 0.61
CA LEU A 94 7.26 -0.67 0.45
C LEU A 94 8.41 0.06 -0.26
N LYS A 95 9.65 -0.27 0.09
CA LYS A 95 10.82 0.29 -0.60
C LYS A 95 10.85 -0.09 -2.08
N LEU A 96 10.50 -1.33 -2.42
CA LEU A 96 10.41 -1.77 -3.82
C LEU A 96 9.31 -1.03 -4.57
N ILE A 97 8.14 -0.86 -3.96
CA ILE A 97 7.03 -0.11 -4.56
C ILE A 97 7.48 1.33 -4.84
N LEU A 98 8.07 2.00 -3.85
CA LEU A 98 8.54 3.37 -4.03
C LEU A 98 9.60 3.46 -5.13
N SER A 99 10.51 2.48 -5.22
CA SER A 99 11.52 2.43 -6.27
C SER A 99 10.89 2.32 -7.67
N GLU A 100 9.87 1.48 -7.83
CA GLU A 100 9.17 1.35 -9.11
C GLU A 100 8.41 2.62 -9.47
N LEU A 101 7.77 3.27 -8.50
CA LEU A 101 7.08 4.54 -8.73
C LEU A 101 8.05 5.66 -9.10
N GLU A 102 9.21 5.70 -8.47
CA GLU A 102 10.25 6.68 -8.80
C GLU A 102 10.77 6.48 -10.22
N LYS A 103 10.96 5.23 -10.65
CA LYS A 103 11.37 4.91 -12.03
C LYS A 103 10.31 5.32 -13.04
N GLU A 104 9.03 5.14 -12.73
CA GLU A 104 7.94 5.61 -13.60
C GLU A 104 7.97 7.13 -13.73
N GLY A 105 8.25 7.84 -12.65
CA GLY A 105 8.53 9.28 -12.68
C GLY A 105 7.33 10.16 -13.01
N LYS A 106 6.09 9.66 -12.87
CA LYS A 106 4.90 10.43 -13.20
C LYS A 106 4.63 11.55 -12.18
N TYR A 107 4.84 11.26 -10.90
CA TYR A 107 4.65 12.21 -9.80
C TYR A 107 5.89 12.31 -8.93
N ASN A 108 6.02 13.40 -8.19
CA ASN A 108 7.17 13.66 -7.31
C ASN A 108 7.00 13.10 -5.90
N CYS A 109 5.83 12.57 -5.59
CA CYS A 109 5.53 12.12 -4.22
C CYS A 109 4.48 11.00 -4.24
N ALA A 110 4.43 10.28 -3.12
CA ALA A 110 3.44 9.25 -2.85
C ALA A 110 2.80 9.50 -1.49
N GLU A 111 1.49 9.33 -1.41
CA GLU A 111 0.72 9.55 -0.19
C GLU A 111 0.16 8.24 0.36
N VAL A 112 0.07 8.15 1.68
CA VAL A 112 -0.73 7.14 2.37
C VAL A 112 -1.66 7.83 3.35
N CYS A 113 -2.91 7.36 3.43
CA CYS A 113 -3.86 7.74 4.46
C CYS A 113 -3.99 6.56 5.41
N VAL A 114 -3.59 6.73 6.67
CA VAL A 114 -3.47 5.64 7.63
C VAL A 114 -4.20 5.98 8.92
N LYS A 115 -4.94 5.02 9.47
CA LYS A 115 -5.61 5.19 10.76
C LYS A 115 -4.61 5.49 11.86
N MET A 116 -4.89 6.49 12.69
CA MET A 116 -4.02 6.86 13.83
C MET A 116 -3.81 5.68 14.77
N ALA A 117 -4.79 4.79 14.90
CA ALA A 117 -4.71 3.60 15.73
C ALA A 117 -3.81 2.50 15.16
N ASP A 118 -3.49 2.57 13.87
CA ASP A 118 -2.63 1.57 13.21
C ASP A 118 -1.15 1.94 13.40
N THR A 119 -0.68 1.81 14.63
CA THR A 119 0.68 2.22 15.01
C THR A 119 1.76 1.39 14.31
N ALA A 120 1.48 0.13 14.03
CA ALA A 120 2.41 -0.75 13.32
C ALA A 120 2.65 -0.27 11.88
N ALA A 121 1.58 0.08 11.17
CA ALA A 121 1.69 0.61 9.81
C ALA A 121 2.38 1.98 9.80
N ILE A 122 2.02 2.88 10.71
CA ILE A 122 2.65 4.20 10.83
C ILE A 122 4.17 4.04 11.02
N HIS A 123 4.57 3.11 11.88
CA HIS A 123 5.99 2.84 12.12
C HIS A 123 6.72 2.41 10.84
N VAL A 124 6.11 1.52 10.05
CA VAL A 124 6.68 1.07 8.78
C VAL A 124 6.82 2.24 7.80
N TYR A 125 5.79 3.08 7.68
CA TYR A 125 5.82 4.24 6.79
C TYR A 125 6.89 5.24 7.23
N GLU A 126 6.93 5.60 8.49
CA GLU A 126 7.92 6.56 9.02
C GLU A 126 9.35 6.03 8.85
N LYS A 127 9.56 4.76 9.16
CA LYS A 127 10.87 4.10 8.99
C LYS A 127 11.34 4.11 7.53
N THR A 128 10.39 4.05 6.60
CA THR A 128 10.70 4.07 5.17
C THR A 128 10.99 5.49 4.66
N GLY A 129 10.57 6.52 5.38
CA GLY A 129 10.85 7.91 5.03
C GLY A 129 9.62 8.78 4.80
N PHE A 130 8.42 8.26 5.03
CA PHE A 130 7.21 9.06 4.99
C PHE A 130 7.20 10.06 6.15
N VAL A 131 6.65 11.25 5.89
CA VAL A 131 6.51 12.29 6.89
C VAL A 131 5.04 12.68 7.03
N ASP A 132 4.63 13.03 8.25
CA ASP A 132 3.27 13.51 8.52
C ASP A 132 3.11 14.89 7.91
N THR A 133 2.10 15.05 7.04
CA THR A 133 1.80 16.34 6.41
C THR A 133 1.12 17.32 7.35
N GLY A 134 0.56 16.84 8.45
CA GLY A 134 -0.27 17.65 9.35
C GLY A 134 -1.68 17.89 8.84
N TYR A 135 -1.98 17.47 7.62
CA TYR A 135 -3.33 17.60 7.05
C TYR A 135 -4.24 16.51 7.60
N ILE A 136 -5.43 16.90 8.04
CA ILE A 136 -6.49 15.99 8.46
C ILE A 136 -7.71 16.25 7.59
N ASP A 137 -8.18 15.20 6.89
CA ASP A 137 -9.37 15.25 6.08
C ASP A 137 -10.61 15.20 7.00
N ASP A 138 -11.53 16.16 6.85
CA ASP A 138 -12.75 16.23 7.64
C ASP A 138 -13.62 14.97 7.49
N GLN A 139 -13.52 14.27 6.36
CA GLN A 139 -14.24 13.03 6.10
C GLN A 139 -13.56 11.83 6.77
N LEU A 140 -12.28 11.95 7.15
CA LEU A 140 -11.47 10.89 7.75
C LEU A 140 -10.68 11.47 8.93
N PRO A 141 -11.38 11.94 10.00
CA PRO A 141 -10.71 12.68 11.08
C PRO A 141 -9.79 11.81 11.94
N ASP A 142 -9.90 10.50 11.87
CA ASP A 142 -9.08 9.55 12.62
C ASP A 142 -7.89 8.99 11.82
N CYS A 143 -7.58 9.62 10.68
CA CYS A 143 -6.49 9.21 9.81
C CYS A 143 -5.40 10.28 9.72
N LEU A 144 -4.14 9.82 9.66
CA LEU A 144 -3.01 10.65 9.28
C LEU A 144 -2.81 10.59 7.77
N ASN A 145 -2.34 11.69 7.20
CA ASN A 145 -1.94 11.75 5.80
C ASN A 145 -0.42 11.92 5.75
N LEU A 146 0.27 10.85 5.37
CA LEU A 146 1.74 10.81 5.32
C LEU A 146 2.18 10.92 3.86
N MET A 147 3.32 11.58 3.64
CA MET A 147 3.84 11.81 2.29
C MET A 147 5.30 11.40 2.19
N TYR A 148 5.62 10.73 1.10
CA TYR A 148 6.99 10.40 0.72
C TYR A 148 7.36 11.22 -0.51
N TYR A 149 8.47 11.97 -0.44
CA TYR A 149 8.96 12.79 -1.54
C TYR A 149 10.14 12.09 -2.21
N PHE A 150 10.01 11.83 -3.51
CA PHE A 150 11.09 11.20 -4.27
C PHE A 150 12.26 12.17 -4.41
N LYS A 151 13.46 11.64 -4.41
CA LYS A 151 14.67 12.43 -4.63
C LYS A 151 14.79 12.76 -6.11
N LYS A 152 15.16 13.98 -6.39
CA LYS A 152 15.48 14.39 -7.75
C LYS A 152 16.90 13.98 -8.12
#